data_1f3dc9d084e1e120a9c1506a9c6a0c98
#
_entry.id   1f3dc9d084e1e120a9c1506a9c6a0c98
#
_cell.length_a   1.000
_cell.length_b   1.000
_cell.length_c   1.000
_cell.angle_alpha   90.00
_cell.angle_beta   90.00
_cell.angle_gamma   90.00
#
_symmetry.space_group_name_H-M   'P 1'
#
loop_
_entity.id
_entity.type
_entity.pdbx_description
1 polymer ?
#
loop_
_entity_poly.entity_id
_entity_poly.type
_entity_poly.pdbx_seq_one_letter_code
_entity_poly.pdbx_strand_id
1 'polypeptide(L)'
;MEERVKPKRTKIGKFYRSDRWHDARRAVIRRANGRCEKCGAVGTEVHHIVHLTNDNVDDPNISINLDNLILLCKECHNKIHGRFEGNRTY
;
A
#
# COMPACT_ATOMS: atom_id res chain seq x y z
N MET A 1 30.03 -0.45 -4.32
CA MET A 1 29.47 -0.57 -3.99
C MET A 1 28.71 -0.77 -3.82
N GLU A 2 28.62 -0.89 -3.94
CA GLU A 2 27.88 -1.08 -3.67
C GLU A 2 27.08 -1.21 -3.42
N GLU A 3 27.04 -1.26 -3.30
CA GLU A 3 26.23 -1.43 -2.99
C GLU A 3 25.40 -0.96 -2.83
N ARG A 4 25.20 -0.46 -2.79
CA ARG A 4 24.42 0.05 -2.72
C ARG A 4 23.38 -0.10 -2.98
N VAL A 5 23.19 -0.17 -3.40
CA VAL A 5 22.11 -0.42 -3.75
C VAL A 5 21.24 -1.12 -3.09
N LYS A 6 21.10 -1.34 -2.40
CA LYS A 6 20.52 -1.99 -1.64
C LYS A 6 19.16 -1.76 -1.22
N PRO A 7 18.48 -0.65 -1.20
CA PRO A 7 17.15 -0.48 -0.65
C PRO A 7 16.11 -1.36 -1.28
N LYS A 8 16.27 -1.69 -2.49
CA LYS A 8 15.26 -2.51 -3.11
C LYS A 8 15.34 -3.94 -2.71
N ARG A 9 16.28 -4.26 -1.87
CA ARG A 9 16.37 -5.59 -1.35
C ARG A 9 15.65 -5.77 -0.06
N THR A 10 14.91 -4.76 0.38
CA THR A 10 14.15 -4.87 1.62
C THR A 10 13.05 -5.90 1.46
N LYS A 11 12.60 -6.41 2.59
CA LYS A 11 11.46 -7.32 2.60
C LYS A 11 10.23 -6.66 2.01
N ILE A 12 10.04 -5.39 2.27
CA ILE A 12 8.90 -4.65 1.74
C ILE A 12 8.96 -4.61 0.21
N GLY A 13 10.13 -4.34 -0.34
CA GLY A 13 10.28 -4.32 -1.78
C GLY A 13 9.96 -5.65 -2.43
N LYS A 14 10.43 -6.74 -1.81
CA LYS A 14 10.11 -8.08 -2.30
C LYS A 14 8.62 -8.36 -2.23
N PHE A 15 8.02 -7.94 -1.12
CA PHE A 15 6.59 -8.16 -0.94
C PHE A 15 5.78 -7.52 -2.05
N TYR A 16 6.10 -6.27 -2.41
CA TYR A 16 5.32 -5.57 -3.44
C TYR A 16 5.49 -6.18 -4.83
N ARG A 17 6.48 -7.03 -5.02
CA ARG A 17 6.66 -7.75 -6.29
C ARG A 17 6.07 -9.15 -6.25
N SER A 18 5.50 -9.57 -5.11
CA SER A 18 5.00 -10.92 -4.95
C SER A 18 3.60 -11.09 -5.51
N ASP A 19 3.29 -12.32 -5.86
CA ASP A 19 1.94 -12.66 -6.32
C ASP A 19 0.90 -12.45 -5.22
N ARG A 20 1.29 -12.70 -3.98
CA ARG A 20 0.38 -12.50 -2.84
C ARG A 20 -0.11 -11.06 -2.78
N TRP A 21 0.80 -10.11 -2.96
CA TRP A 21 0.42 -8.70 -2.96
C TRP A 21 -0.48 -8.38 -4.14
N HIS A 22 -0.12 -8.86 -5.33
CA HIS A 22 -0.92 -8.56 -6.52
C HIS A 22 -2.32 -9.13 -6.40
N ASP A 23 -2.46 -10.32 -5.84
CA ASP A 23 -3.76 -10.93 -5.64
C ASP A 23 -4.59 -10.14 -4.62
N ALA A 24 -3.98 -9.76 -3.51
CA ALA A 24 -4.68 -8.98 -2.49
C ALA A 24 -5.12 -7.63 -3.04
N ARG A 25 -4.23 -6.99 -3.79
CA ARG A 25 -4.52 -5.70 -4.41
C ARG A 25 -5.71 -5.80 -5.35
N ARG A 26 -5.73 -6.82 -6.20
CA ARG A 26 -6.85 -7.02 -7.12
C ARG A 26 -8.16 -7.28 -6.38
N ALA A 27 -8.08 -8.02 -5.28
CA ALA A 27 -9.28 -8.30 -4.50
C ALA A 27 -9.87 -7.02 -3.90
N VAL A 28 -9.01 -6.13 -3.42
CA VAL A 28 -9.47 -4.85 -2.88
C VAL A 28 -10.08 -3.98 -3.97
N ILE A 29 -9.44 -3.92 -5.12
CA ILE A 29 -9.96 -3.12 -6.23
C ILE A 29 -11.32 -3.65 -6.66
N ARG A 30 -11.46 -4.98 -6.71
CA ARG A 30 -12.74 -5.60 -7.08
C ARG A 30 -13.81 -5.33 -6.03
N ARG A 31 -13.45 -5.44 -4.75
CA ARG A 31 -14.37 -5.14 -3.66
C ARG A 31 -14.93 -3.73 -3.78
N ALA A 32 -14.08 -2.79 -4.15
CA ALA A 32 -14.43 -1.37 -4.21
C ALA A 32 -14.98 -0.96 -5.56
N ASN A 33 -15.06 -1.89 -6.52
CA ASN A 33 -15.46 -1.57 -7.89
C ASN A 33 -14.60 -0.50 -8.52
N GLY A 34 -13.32 -0.47 -8.16
CA GLY A 34 -12.37 0.49 -8.69
C GLY A 34 -12.52 1.90 -8.16
N ARG A 35 -13.32 2.09 -7.12
CA ARG A 35 -13.57 3.42 -6.59
C ARG A 35 -12.94 3.61 -5.22
N CYS A 36 -12.52 4.83 -4.96
CA CYS A 36 -12.01 5.19 -3.65
C CYS A 36 -13.03 4.84 -2.58
N GLU A 37 -12.60 4.11 -1.57
CA GLU A 37 -13.50 3.66 -0.51
C GLU A 37 -13.83 4.76 0.48
N LYS A 38 -13.22 5.93 0.34
CA LYS A 38 -13.53 7.07 1.18
C LYS A 38 -14.43 8.10 0.49
N CYS A 39 -14.15 8.43 -0.75
CA CYS A 39 -14.89 9.50 -1.42
C CYS A 39 -15.63 9.06 -2.68
N GLY A 40 -15.39 7.85 -3.16
CA GLY A 40 -16.11 7.36 -4.34
C GLY A 40 -15.52 7.73 -5.68
N ALA A 41 -14.46 8.52 -5.71
CA ALA A 41 -13.77 8.83 -6.96
C ALA A 41 -13.03 7.60 -7.47
N VAL A 42 -12.45 7.70 -8.65
CA VAL A 42 -11.67 6.58 -9.19
C VAL A 42 -10.52 6.28 -8.23
N GLY A 43 -10.40 5.03 -7.79
CA GLY A 43 -9.35 4.61 -6.89
C GLY A 43 -8.08 4.27 -7.64
N THR A 44 -6.94 4.69 -7.11
CA THR A 44 -5.65 4.46 -7.76
C THR A 44 -4.62 3.79 -6.86
N GLU A 45 -4.79 3.89 -5.53
CA GLU A 45 -3.79 3.40 -4.59
C GLU A 45 -4.41 2.45 -3.59
N VAL A 46 -3.80 1.29 -3.40
CA VAL A 46 -4.19 0.41 -2.31
C VAL A 46 -3.25 0.67 -1.15
N HIS A 47 -3.82 1.09 -0.04
CA HIS A 47 -3.10 1.57 1.12
C HIS A 47 -3.25 0.60 2.29
N HIS A 48 -2.16 0.38 3.04
CA HIS A 48 -2.22 -0.40 4.27
C HIS A 48 -2.62 0.53 5.41
N ILE A 49 -3.71 0.20 6.10
CA ILE A 49 -4.17 1.00 7.23
C ILE A 49 -3.14 0.95 8.35
N VAL A 50 -2.72 -0.25 8.73
CA VAL A 50 -1.55 -0.42 9.57
C VAL A 50 -0.37 -0.54 8.62
N HIS A 51 0.55 0.39 8.69
CA HIS A 51 1.64 0.51 7.72
C HIS A 51 2.56 -0.70 7.74
N LEU A 52 3.07 -1.05 6.58
CA LEU A 52 4.05 -2.12 6.48
C LEU A 52 5.40 -1.67 7.01
N THR A 53 6.05 -2.58 7.71
CA THR A 53 7.43 -2.41 8.15
C THR A 53 8.17 -3.69 7.82
N ASN A 54 9.49 -3.66 7.94
CA ASN A 54 10.25 -4.89 7.76
C ASN A 54 9.90 -5.95 8.81
N ASP A 55 9.40 -5.50 9.96
CA ASP A 55 9.03 -6.42 11.03
C ASP A 55 7.70 -7.10 10.81
N ASN A 56 6.75 -6.43 10.15
CA ASN A 56 5.39 -6.98 10.02
C ASN A 56 5.03 -7.40 8.60
N VAL A 57 5.90 -7.19 7.63
CA VAL A 57 5.57 -7.48 6.23
C VAL A 57 5.35 -8.98 5.99
N ASP A 58 5.95 -9.82 6.82
CA ASP A 58 5.77 -11.27 6.71
C ASP A 58 4.51 -11.75 7.43
N ASP A 59 3.85 -10.87 8.17
CA ASP A 59 2.62 -11.23 8.87
C ASP A 59 1.45 -11.04 7.92
N PRO A 60 0.80 -12.12 7.47
CA PRO A 60 -0.32 -11.98 6.51
C PRO A 60 -1.51 -11.22 7.09
N ASN A 61 -1.64 -11.18 8.41
CA ASN A 61 -2.71 -10.39 9.02
C ASN A 61 -2.50 -8.90 8.83
N ILE A 62 -1.29 -8.49 8.50
CA ILE A 62 -0.97 -7.08 8.23
C ILE A 62 -0.80 -6.85 6.74
N SER A 63 -0.02 -7.70 6.08
CA SER A 63 0.43 -7.41 4.72
C SER A 63 -0.61 -7.71 3.65
N ILE A 64 -1.43 -8.75 3.84
CA ILE A 64 -2.41 -9.14 2.81
C ILE A 64 -3.81 -9.36 3.38
N ASN A 65 -4.06 -8.87 4.59
CA ASN A 65 -5.39 -8.90 5.16
C ASN A 65 -6.24 -7.82 4.51
N LEU A 66 -7.30 -8.20 3.82
CA LEU A 66 -8.14 -7.24 3.10
C LEU A 66 -8.77 -6.21 4.03
N ASP A 67 -8.97 -6.55 5.29
CA ASP A 67 -9.48 -5.59 6.27
C ASP A 67 -8.45 -4.54 6.63
N ASN A 68 -7.19 -4.79 6.32
CA ASN A 68 -6.13 -3.80 6.53
C ASN A 68 -5.77 -3.05 5.26
N LEU A 69 -6.54 -3.25 4.20
CA LEU A 69 -6.29 -2.62 2.92
C LEU A 69 -7.48 -1.78 2.51
N ILE A 70 -7.20 -0.65 1.89
CA ILE A 70 -8.24 0.25 1.44
C ILE A 70 -7.82 0.86 0.10
N LEU A 71 -8.76 0.93 -0.84
CA LEU A 71 -8.51 1.58 -2.12
C LEU A 71 -8.81 3.06 -1.99
N LEU A 72 -7.87 3.89 -2.36
CA LEU A 72 -8.00 5.34 -2.25
C LEU A 72 -7.71 6.01 -3.57
N CYS A 73 -8.34 7.16 -3.80
CA CYS A 73 -7.93 8.03 -4.88
C CYS A 73 -6.68 8.78 -4.44
N LYS A 74 -6.05 9.44 -5.39
CA LYS A 74 -4.80 10.14 -5.11
C LYS A 74 -4.98 11.19 -4.02
N GLU A 75 -6.08 11.93 -4.07
CA GLU A 75 -6.33 12.98 -3.09
C GLU A 75 -6.52 12.43 -1.68
N CYS A 76 -7.32 11.38 -1.55
CA CYS A 76 -7.53 10.78 -0.23
C CYS A 76 -6.26 10.16 0.31
N HIS A 77 -5.48 9.53 -0.58
CA HIS A 77 -4.21 8.96 -0.18
C HIS A 77 -3.26 10.05 0.33
N ASN A 78 -3.19 11.17 -0.38
CA ASN A 78 -2.34 12.27 0.04
C ASN A 78 -2.78 12.86 1.39
N LYS A 79 -4.07 12.94 1.62
CA LYS A 79 -4.58 13.45 2.90
C LYS A 79 -4.18 12.57 4.07
N ILE A 80 -4.17 11.27 3.86
CA ILE A 80 -3.78 10.36 4.92
C ILE A 80 -2.31 10.54 5.27
N HIS A 81 -1.48 10.80 4.26
CA HIS A 81 -0.06 11.02 4.51
C HIS A 81 0.25 12.43 4.96
N GLY A 82 -0.80 13.21 5.12
CA GLY A 82 -0.63 14.46 5.71
C GLY A 82 -0.20 15.47 4.78
N ARG A 83 -0.42 15.66 4.88
CA ARG A 83 -0.25 16.53 4.73
C ARG A 83 0.56 17.31 4.33
N PHE A 84 0.71 17.67 4.37
CA PHE A 84 1.36 18.22 3.97
C PHE A 84 2.42 18.27 3.63
N GLU A 85 2.72 18.49 3.92
CA GLU A 85 3.64 18.58 3.69
C GLU A 85 4.31 17.93 3.23
N GLY A 86 4.22 17.82 3.24
CA GLY A 86 4.75 17.23 2.74
C GLY A 86 5.32 16.53 2.45
N ASN A 87 5.44 16.40 2.69
CA ASN A 87 5.97 15.73 2.33
C ASN A 87 6.38 15.02 1.90
N ARG A 88 6.51 14.78 1.84
CA ARG A 88 6.92 14.07 1.34
C ARG A 88 7.36 13.04 1.40
N THR A 89 7.55 12.83 1.56
CA THR A 89 8.17 11.85 1.60
C THR A 89 7.71 10.61 1.78
N TYR A 90 7.54 9.92 1.40
CA TYR A 90 7.29 8.57 1.62
C TYR A 90 7.60 7.71 0.40
#